data_4509ee671644850dc7074d215529d58c
#
_entry.id   4509ee671644850dc7074d215529d58c
#
_cell.length_a   1.000
_cell.length_b   1.000
_cell.length_c   1.000
_cell.angle_alpha   90.00
_cell.angle_beta   90.00
_cell.angle_gamma   90.00
#
_symmetry.space_group_name_H-M   'P 1'
#
loop_
_entity.id
_entity.type
_entity.pdbx_description
1 polymer ?
#
loop_
_entity_poly.entity_id
_entity_poly.type
_entity_poly.pdbx_seq_one_letter_code
_entity_poly.pdbx_strand_id
1 'polypeptide(L)'
;MTDVIHPSTVESPETYLQFGDRYRNSDNIPLALKNYQRALAINPEFAPAHERIGTIHQQQGNAMEAIASFSQAVHFDPTSLGAQLGLGNVYQQMGWAELAITHFQKALEFHPDRFLAEYHCKLGDSLNERGKITEALASYERAIVTNPDYADGYRAIALVYLRQNDPESVQTIYERADARNSELLQSKDYNALGVAWMFKFNALSADGKYSVNDCVDNAIDCFQKAIQLDSAYADAHCNLGSAFIRKDQIKDAIIAYKEALDIDPNFSQPYFNLGILLNNIGKIDEAIACFQSAIEIVPDWVEAHQYLGKLLSRDS
;
A
#
# COMPACT_ATOMS: atom_id res chain seq x y z
N MET A 1 -30.93 17.18 29.50
CA MET A 1 -30.42 17.60 30.82
C MET A 1 -29.18 18.43 30.56
N THR A 2 -29.33 19.75 30.71
CA THR A 2 -28.24 20.71 30.58
C THR A 2 -27.47 20.69 31.89
N ASP A 3 -26.29 20.02 31.90
CA ASP A 3 -25.38 20.11 33.04
C ASP A 3 -24.87 21.55 33.16
N VAL A 4 -25.49 22.26 34.13
CA VAL A 4 -25.02 23.56 34.60
C VAL A 4 -23.71 23.29 35.38
N ILE A 5 -22.57 23.53 34.73
CA ILE A 5 -21.25 23.44 35.34
C ILE A 5 -21.16 24.57 36.40
N HIS A 6 -21.02 24.17 37.66
CA HIS A 6 -20.80 25.09 38.79
C HIS A 6 -19.50 25.90 38.61
N PRO A 7 -19.49 27.22 38.91
CA PRO A 7 -18.30 28.09 38.73
C PRO A 7 -17.30 28.02 39.90
N SER A 8 -16.75 26.85 40.16
CA SER A 8 -15.70 26.68 41.20
C SER A 8 -14.51 25.87 40.72
N THR A 9 -14.40 25.58 39.44
CA THR A 9 -13.17 25.00 38.87
C THR A 9 -12.26 26.15 38.43
N VAL A 10 -11.03 26.18 38.99
CA VAL A 10 -9.96 27.08 38.57
C VAL A 10 -9.86 27.04 37.05
N GLU A 11 -10.11 28.18 36.40
CA GLU A 11 -9.96 28.28 34.94
C GLU A 11 -8.47 28.15 34.61
N SER A 12 -8.05 26.92 34.24
CA SER A 12 -6.69 26.64 33.81
C SER A 12 -6.65 26.22 32.34
N PRO A 13 -5.52 26.36 31.66
CA PRO A 13 -5.37 25.89 30.29
C PRO A 13 -5.72 24.40 30.13
N GLU A 14 -5.36 23.58 31.13
CA GLU A 14 -5.63 22.14 31.15
C GLU A 14 -7.13 21.84 31.22
N THR A 15 -7.87 22.63 32.01
CA THR A 15 -9.33 22.49 32.11
C THR A 15 -10.01 22.73 30.77
N TYR A 16 -9.61 23.80 30.08
CA TYR A 16 -10.16 24.09 28.75
C TYR A 16 -9.68 23.10 27.68
N LEU A 17 -8.45 22.56 27.79
CA LEU A 17 -7.97 21.47 26.94
C LEU A 17 -8.90 20.24 27.08
N GLN A 18 -9.20 19.84 28.32
CA GLN A 18 -10.08 18.69 28.58
C GLN A 18 -11.51 18.91 28.05
N PHE A 19 -12.06 20.13 28.18
CA PHE A 19 -13.35 20.44 27.57
C PHE A 19 -13.27 20.37 26.03
N GLY A 20 -12.22 20.90 25.44
CA GLY A 20 -11.96 20.80 24.02
C GLY A 20 -11.91 19.35 23.54
N ASP A 21 -11.18 18.48 24.25
CA ASP A 21 -11.05 17.05 23.92
C ASP A 21 -12.41 16.33 24.04
N ARG A 22 -13.26 16.66 25.05
CA ARG A 22 -14.62 16.11 25.14
C ARG A 22 -15.50 16.52 23.95
N TYR A 23 -15.45 17.79 23.55
CA TYR A 23 -16.25 18.27 22.40
C TYR A 23 -15.73 17.65 21.09
N ARG A 24 -14.42 17.49 20.91
CA ARG A 24 -13.85 16.79 19.76
C ARG A 24 -14.31 15.33 19.70
N ASN A 25 -14.32 14.63 20.82
CA ASN A 25 -14.76 13.23 20.89
C ASN A 25 -16.29 13.07 20.64
N SER A 26 -17.06 14.14 20.80
CA SER A 26 -18.48 14.20 20.41
C SER A 26 -18.73 14.84 19.05
N ASP A 27 -17.69 14.95 18.22
CA ASP A 27 -17.68 15.55 16.88
C ASP A 27 -18.13 17.01 16.81
N ASN A 28 -18.09 17.72 17.94
CA ASN A 28 -18.41 19.15 18.01
C ASN A 28 -17.13 20.00 17.84
N ILE A 29 -16.61 20.01 16.62
CA ILE A 29 -15.35 20.68 16.28
C ILE A 29 -15.35 22.18 16.59
N PRO A 30 -16.45 22.96 16.32
CA PRO A 30 -16.46 24.40 16.65
C PRO A 30 -16.30 24.67 18.15
N LEU A 31 -16.94 23.89 19.02
CA LEU A 31 -16.80 24.03 20.46
C LEU A 31 -15.44 23.53 20.97
N ALA A 32 -14.87 22.48 20.34
CA ALA A 32 -13.53 22.03 20.63
C ALA A 32 -12.52 23.15 20.39
N LEU A 33 -12.50 23.75 19.20
CA LEU A 33 -11.61 24.87 18.84
C LEU A 33 -11.78 26.05 19.78
N LYS A 34 -13.02 26.42 20.11
CA LYS A 34 -13.30 27.52 21.05
C LYS A 34 -12.67 27.26 22.43
N ASN A 35 -12.69 26.03 22.90
CA ASN A 35 -12.09 25.70 24.21
C ASN A 35 -10.56 25.68 24.12
N TYR A 36 -9.96 25.13 23.05
CA TYR A 36 -8.52 25.22 22.86
C TYR A 36 -8.01 26.67 22.76
N GLN A 37 -8.76 27.54 22.06
CA GLN A 37 -8.47 28.98 22.01
C GLN A 37 -8.57 29.65 23.40
N ARG A 38 -9.51 29.24 24.25
CA ARG A 38 -9.57 29.71 25.64
C ARG A 38 -8.37 29.26 26.45
N ALA A 39 -7.91 28.01 26.27
CA ALA A 39 -6.66 27.55 26.89
C ALA A 39 -5.48 28.43 26.49
N LEU A 40 -5.36 28.79 25.21
CA LEU A 40 -4.32 29.68 24.69
C LEU A 40 -4.51 31.13 25.11
N ALA A 41 -5.72 31.60 25.38
CA ALA A 41 -5.95 32.93 25.94
C ALA A 41 -5.43 33.06 27.38
N ILE A 42 -5.40 31.97 28.15
CA ILE A 42 -4.83 31.91 29.49
C ILE A 42 -3.30 31.72 29.43
N ASN A 43 -2.84 30.77 28.59
CA ASN A 43 -1.44 30.52 28.38
C ASN A 43 -1.14 30.37 26.88
N PRO A 44 -0.64 31.42 26.21
CA PRO A 44 -0.29 31.37 24.78
C PRO A 44 0.80 30.34 24.43
N GLU A 45 1.61 29.92 25.36
CA GLU A 45 2.72 28.97 25.20
C GLU A 45 2.30 27.53 25.48
N PHE A 46 1.00 27.29 25.69
CA PHE A 46 0.49 25.96 26.06
C PHE A 46 0.50 25.01 24.84
N ALA A 47 1.64 24.33 24.64
CA ALA A 47 1.91 23.44 23.51
C ALA A 47 0.79 22.39 23.26
N PRO A 48 0.15 21.76 24.26
CA PRO A 48 -0.91 20.80 24.02
C PRO A 48 -2.13 21.39 23.28
N ALA A 49 -2.50 22.65 23.53
CA ALA A 49 -3.62 23.27 22.81
C ALA A 49 -3.27 23.55 21.35
N HIS A 50 -2.06 24.02 21.06
CA HIS A 50 -1.57 24.17 19.68
C HIS A 50 -1.56 22.82 18.95
N GLU A 51 -1.10 21.75 19.59
CA GLU A 51 -1.11 20.38 19.03
C GLU A 51 -2.54 19.92 18.66
N ARG A 52 -3.53 20.13 19.56
CA ARG A 52 -4.92 19.76 19.30
C ARG A 52 -5.54 20.56 18.15
N ILE A 53 -5.26 21.85 18.06
CA ILE A 53 -5.70 22.70 16.94
C ILE A 53 -5.08 22.21 15.63
N GLY A 54 -3.77 21.93 15.62
CA GLY A 54 -3.06 21.37 14.48
C GLY A 54 -3.67 20.04 14.00
N THR A 55 -4.04 19.16 14.93
CA THR A 55 -4.70 17.88 14.64
C THR A 55 -6.06 18.08 13.94
N ILE A 56 -6.85 19.05 14.39
CA ILE A 56 -8.14 19.38 13.76
C ILE A 56 -7.92 19.90 12.34
N HIS A 57 -6.99 20.84 12.15
CA HIS A 57 -6.70 21.37 10.82
C HIS A 57 -6.18 20.29 9.87
N GLN A 58 -5.35 19.37 10.35
CA GLN A 58 -4.87 18.23 9.56
C GLN A 58 -6.04 17.32 9.12
N GLN A 59 -6.96 16.99 10.04
CA GLN A 59 -8.15 16.17 9.73
C GLN A 59 -9.09 16.84 8.72
N GLN A 60 -9.13 18.17 8.70
CA GLN A 60 -9.91 18.97 7.75
C GLN A 60 -9.20 19.18 6.40
N GLY A 61 -7.95 18.70 6.25
CA GLY A 61 -7.14 18.93 5.03
C GLY A 61 -6.54 20.33 4.93
N ASN A 62 -6.62 21.14 5.98
CA ASN A 62 -6.08 22.49 6.05
C ASN A 62 -4.58 22.45 6.40
N ALA A 63 -3.76 22.05 5.41
CA ALA A 63 -2.35 21.71 5.63
C ALA A 63 -1.52 22.88 6.19
N MET A 64 -1.71 24.10 5.69
CA MET A 64 -0.92 25.26 6.13
C MET A 64 -1.25 25.68 7.56
N GLU A 65 -2.52 25.65 7.94
CA GLU A 65 -2.99 25.93 9.29
C GLU A 65 -2.54 24.85 10.28
N ALA A 66 -2.51 23.58 9.83
CA ALA A 66 -1.98 22.48 10.61
C ALA A 66 -0.48 22.67 10.88
N ILE A 67 0.31 22.99 9.83
CA ILE A 67 1.75 23.29 9.98
C ILE A 67 1.96 24.46 10.94
N ALA A 68 1.21 25.54 10.81
CA ALA A 68 1.34 26.69 11.71
C ALA A 68 1.09 26.30 13.16
N SER A 69 0.02 25.55 13.42
CA SER A 69 -0.35 25.14 14.78
C SER A 69 0.64 24.12 15.37
N PHE A 70 1.04 23.09 14.62
CA PHE A 70 2.04 22.14 15.08
C PHE A 70 3.42 22.79 15.27
N SER A 71 3.79 23.78 14.44
CA SER A 71 5.06 24.51 14.60
C SER A 71 5.08 25.32 15.90
N GLN A 72 3.95 25.92 16.28
CA GLN A 72 3.84 26.58 17.61
C GLN A 72 3.97 25.56 18.74
N ALA A 73 3.32 24.39 18.59
CA ALA A 73 3.44 23.34 19.60
C ALA A 73 4.89 22.87 19.77
N VAL A 74 5.63 22.64 18.69
CA VAL A 74 7.05 22.24 18.70
C VAL A 74 7.96 23.37 19.16
N HIS A 75 7.59 24.63 18.93
CA HIS A 75 8.34 25.79 19.43
C HIS A 75 8.32 25.84 20.97
N PHE A 76 7.16 25.61 21.59
CA PHE A 76 7.00 25.64 23.03
C PHE A 76 7.37 24.32 23.71
N ASP A 77 7.14 23.18 23.03
CA ASP A 77 7.58 21.86 23.46
C ASP A 77 8.22 21.09 22.30
N PRO A 78 9.55 21.20 22.13
CA PRO A 78 10.27 20.49 21.06
C PRO A 78 10.14 18.95 21.15
N THR A 79 9.79 18.42 22.33
CA THR A 79 9.66 16.98 22.57
C THR A 79 8.23 16.47 22.37
N SER A 80 7.26 17.35 22.05
CA SER A 80 5.88 16.94 21.81
C SER A 80 5.81 15.89 20.69
N LEU A 81 5.52 14.64 21.06
CA LEU A 81 5.39 13.53 20.11
C LEU A 81 4.30 13.82 19.06
N GLY A 82 3.12 14.25 19.53
CA GLY A 82 1.98 14.50 18.64
C GLY A 82 2.25 15.61 17.63
N ALA A 83 2.92 16.68 18.06
CA ALA A 83 3.26 17.80 17.18
C ALA A 83 4.37 17.43 16.17
N GLN A 84 5.41 16.69 16.58
CA GLN A 84 6.45 16.21 15.68
C GLN A 84 5.87 15.25 14.63
N LEU A 85 5.05 14.29 15.05
CA LEU A 85 4.39 13.35 14.14
C LEU A 85 3.38 14.06 13.22
N GLY A 86 2.65 15.04 13.75
CA GLY A 86 1.72 15.88 12.99
C GLY A 86 2.42 16.62 11.85
N LEU A 87 3.54 17.29 12.13
CA LEU A 87 4.37 17.95 11.11
C LEU A 87 4.91 16.93 10.09
N GLY A 88 5.46 15.81 10.54
CA GLY A 88 5.95 14.76 9.65
C GLY A 88 4.87 14.28 8.68
N ASN A 89 3.67 14.00 9.17
CA ASN A 89 2.54 13.54 8.36
C ASN A 89 2.10 14.62 7.35
N VAL A 90 1.95 15.87 7.75
CA VAL A 90 1.51 16.94 6.85
C VAL A 90 2.56 17.21 5.78
N TYR A 91 3.85 17.25 6.14
CA TYR A 91 4.92 17.43 5.16
C TYR A 91 5.01 16.25 4.18
N GLN A 92 4.80 15.01 4.63
CA GLN A 92 4.75 13.83 3.76
C GLN A 92 3.59 13.93 2.76
N GLN A 93 2.38 14.31 3.23
CA GLN A 93 1.22 14.52 2.36
C GLN A 93 1.44 15.60 1.30
N MET A 94 2.25 16.62 1.61
CA MET A 94 2.63 17.69 0.67
C MET A 94 3.80 17.32 -0.25
N GLY A 95 4.40 16.13 -0.11
CA GLY A 95 5.59 15.72 -0.85
C GLY A 95 6.89 16.39 -0.38
N TRP A 96 6.88 17.01 0.81
CA TRP A 96 8.06 17.67 1.37
C TRP A 96 8.88 16.71 2.22
N ALA A 97 9.40 15.67 1.57
CA ALA A 97 10.00 14.50 2.20
C ALA A 97 11.16 14.83 3.16
N GLU A 98 12.02 15.81 2.87
CA GLU A 98 13.13 16.18 3.77
C GLU A 98 12.63 16.73 5.11
N LEU A 99 11.56 17.53 5.09
CA LEU A 99 10.96 18.05 6.32
C LEU A 99 10.24 16.92 7.09
N ALA A 100 9.54 16.04 6.37
CA ALA A 100 8.92 14.87 6.98
C ALA A 100 9.95 13.98 7.69
N ILE A 101 11.07 13.66 7.02
CA ILE A 101 12.19 12.88 7.59
C ILE A 101 12.67 13.53 8.90
N THR A 102 12.92 14.85 8.87
CA THR A 102 13.42 15.58 10.04
C THR A 102 12.50 15.43 11.25
N HIS A 103 11.18 15.57 11.04
CA HIS A 103 10.22 15.53 12.13
C HIS A 103 9.95 14.10 12.62
N PHE A 104 9.88 13.09 11.73
CA PHE A 104 9.78 11.69 12.14
C PHE A 104 11.02 11.24 12.92
N GLN A 105 12.23 11.64 12.49
CA GLN A 105 13.47 11.32 13.24
C GLN A 105 13.44 11.90 14.65
N LYS A 106 13.06 13.17 14.82
CA LYS A 106 12.92 13.81 16.15
C LYS A 106 11.89 13.10 17.02
N ALA A 107 10.72 12.75 16.45
CA ALA A 107 9.69 12.03 17.19
C ALA A 107 10.22 10.70 17.74
N LEU A 108 10.93 9.92 16.91
CA LEU A 108 11.51 8.64 17.29
C LEU A 108 12.70 8.78 18.26
N GLU A 109 13.49 9.84 18.12
CA GLU A 109 14.62 10.16 19.00
C GLU A 109 14.15 10.51 20.42
N PHE A 110 13.12 11.36 20.53
CA PHE A 110 12.61 11.79 21.84
C PHE A 110 11.75 10.74 22.54
N HIS A 111 11.23 9.76 21.81
CA HIS A 111 10.33 8.73 22.33
C HIS A 111 10.73 7.30 21.92
N PRO A 112 11.96 6.86 22.28
CA PRO A 112 12.47 5.55 21.84
C PRO A 112 11.69 4.35 22.42
N ASP A 113 11.03 4.53 23.56
CA ASP A 113 10.28 3.47 24.25
C ASP A 113 8.83 3.29 23.73
N ARG A 114 8.41 4.14 22.81
CA ARG A 114 7.08 4.02 22.19
C ARG A 114 7.13 3.01 21.05
N PHE A 115 6.14 2.10 20.99
CA PHE A 115 5.96 1.17 19.87
C PHE A 115 5.42 1.93 18.65
N LEU A 116 6.31 2.54 17.91
CA LEU A 116 6.00 3.44 16.79
C LEU A 116 6.31 2.79 15.43
N ALA A 117 5.93 1.51 15.24
CA ALA A 117 6.15 0.78 13.99
C ALA A 117 5.63 1.54 12.75
N GLU A 118 4.43 2.12 12.85
CA GLU A 118 3.84 2.94 11.78
C GLU A 118 4.77 4.11 11.39
N TYR A 119 5.36 4.80 12.37
CA TYR A 119 6.19 5.97 12.10
C TYR A 119 7.59 5.61 11.62
N HIS A 120 8.10 4.43 11.99
CA HIS A 120 9.28 3.88 11.35
C HIS A 120 9.01 3.60 9.86
N CYS A 121 7.82 3.08 9.50
CA CYS A 121 7.43 2.93 8.09
C CYS A 121 7.30 4.28 7.38
N LYS A 122 6.62 5.26 7.96
CA LYS A 122 6.49 6.60 7.38
C LYS A 122 7.84 7.30 7.18
N LEU A 123 8.77 7.13 8.11
CA LEU A 123 10.15 7.57 7.92
C LEU A 123 10.80 6.85 6.75
N GLY A 124 10.63 5.53 6.66
CA GLY A 124 11.12 4.72 5.56
C GLY A 124 10.56 5.16 4.21
N ASP A 125 9.24 5.44 4.14
CA ASP A 125 8.59 5.95 2.93
C ASP A 125 9.20 7.26 2.46
N SER A 126 9.35 8.22 3.36
CA SER A 126 9.96 9.52 3.04
C SER A 126 11.42 9.40 2.62
N LEU A 127 12.19 8.48 3.23
CA LEU A 127 13.56 8.18 2.83
C LEU A 127 13.62 7.53 1.44
N ASN A 128 12.70 6.62 1.15
CA ASN A 128 12.58 5.95 -0.14
C ASN A 128 12.21 6.93 -1.27
N GLU A 129 11.30 7.87 -1.02
CA GLU A 129 10.96 8.97 -1.94
C GLU A 129 12.18 9.83 -2.28
N ARG A 130 13.12 9.99 -1.34
CA ARG A 130 14.39 10.70 -1.55
C ARG A 130 15.51 9.84 -2.15
N GLY A 131 15.22 8.58 -2.47
CA GLY A 131 16.21 7.65 -3.02
C GLY A 131 17.22 7.12 -1.99
N LYS A 132 17.01 7.37 -0.69
CA LYS A 132 17.85 6.88 0.41
C LYS A 132 17.46 5.45 0.79
N ILE A 133 17.63 4.54 -0.17
CA ILE A 133 17.08 3.17 -0.10
C ILE A 133 17.59 2.39 1.11
N THR A 134 18.90 2.46 1.40
CA THR A 134 19.50 1.74 2.54
C THR A 134 18.93 2.22 3.88
N GLU A 135 18.77 3.53 4.04
CA GLU A 135 18.19 4.12 5.25
C GLU A 135 16.69 3.80 5.36
N ALA A 136 15.98 3.77 4.22
CA ALA A 136 14.56 3.36 4.17
C ALA A 136 14.38 1.91 4.63
N LEU A 137 15.16 0.97 4.08
CA LEU A 137 15.13 -0.44 4.49
C LEU A 137 15.45 -0.61 5.97
N ALA A 138 16.44 0.11 6.50
CA ALA A 138 16.75 0.08 7.93
C ALA A 138 15.58 0.60 8.80
N SER A 139 14.83 1.59 8.32
CA SER A 139 13.64 2.12 9.01
C SER A 139 12.48 1.12 8.98
N TYR A 140 12.21 0.48 7.85
CA TYR A 140 11.21 -0.57 7.74
C TYR A 140 11.55 -1.80 8.61
N GLU A 141 12.83 -2.21 8.64
CA GLU A 141 13.27 -3.28 9.55
C GLU A 141 13.04 -2.92 11.02
N ARG A 142 13.26 -1.66 11.43
CA ARG A 142 12.93 -1.21 12.79
C ARG A 142 11.43 -1.29 13.05
N ALA A 143 10.58 -1.00 12.07
CA ALA A 143 9.13 -1.17 12.22
C ALA A 143 8.76 -2.61 12.56
N ILE A 144 9.33 -3.60 11.85
CA ILE A 144 9.09 -5.02 12.08
C ILE A 144 9.69 -5.49 13.41
N VAL A 145 10.85 -4.97 13.80
CA VAL A 145 11.47 -5.30 15.11
C VAL A 145 10.60 -4.74 16.24
N THR A 146 10.06 -3.53 16.08
CA THR A 146 9.22 -2.86 17.07
C THR A 146 7.84 -3.53 17.20
N ASN A 147 7.24 -3.89 16.09
CA ASN A 147 6.01 -4.66 16.03
C ASN A 147 6.11 -5.76 14.97
N PRO A 148 6.44 -7.01 15.35
CA PRO A 148 6.59 -8.11 14.40
C PRO A 148 5.30 -8.50 13.65
N ASP A 149 4.14 -8.07 14.13
CA ASP A 149 2.84 -8.32 13.48
C ASP A 149 2.39 -7.12 12.60
N TYR A 150 3.28 -6.15 12.35
CA TYR A 150 3.00 -5.00 11.51
C TYR A 150 3.20 -5.31 10.03
N ALA A 151 2.16 -5.77 9.36
CA ALA A 151 2.19 -6.25 7.97
C ALA A 151 2.75 -5.21 6.97
N ASP A 152 2.46 -3.91 7.20
CA ASP A 152 2.93 -2.86 6.28
C ASP A 152 4.45 -2.71 6.27
N GLY A 153 5.14 -3.07 7.36
CA GLY A 153 6.60 -3.11 7.40
C GLY A 153 7.19 -4.13 6.41
N TYR A 154 6.62 -5.34 6.39
CA TYR A 154 7.03 -6.39 5.44
C TYR A 154 6.70 -5.98 3.99
N ARG A 155 5.50 -5.44 3.74
CA ARG A 155 5.09 -4.95 2.41
C ARG A 155 5.98 -3.82 1.92
N ALA A 156 6.37 -2.89 2.79
CA ALA A 156 7.23 -1.78 2.43
C ALA A 156 8.62 -2.26 1.99
N ILE A 157 9.23 -3.21 2.73
CA ILE A 157 10.51 -3.84 2.34
C ILE A 157 10.34 -4.58 1.00
N ALA A 158 9.29 -5.40 0.88
CA ALA A 158 9.01 -6.15 -0.34
C ALA A 158 8.85 -5.24 -1.55
N LEU A 159 8.14 -4.11 -1.42
CA LEU A 159 7.95 -3.13 -2.49
C LEU A 159 9.28 -2.52 -2.97
N VAL A 160 10.23 -2.27 -2.06
CA VAL A 160 11.57 -1.81 -2.44
C VAL A 160 12.28 -2.86 -3.30
N TYR A 161 12.27 -4.11 -2.89
CA TYR A 161 12.91 -5.20 -3.65
C TYR A 161 12.18 -5.51 -4.96
N LEU A 162 10.83 -5.42 -5.00
CA LEU A 162 10.07 -5.53 -6.26
C LEU A 162 10.51 -4.48 -7.29
N ARG A 163 10.71 -3.23 -6.87
CA ARG A 163 11.21 -2.17 -7.76
C ARG A 163 12.64 -2.40 -8.24
N GLN A 164 13.43 -3.15 -7.49
CA GLN A 164 14.78 -3.56 -7.86
C GLN A 164 14.80 -4.83 -8.73
N ASN A 165 13.64 -5.42 -9.01
CA ASN A 165 13.49 -6.70 -9.70
C ASN A 165 14.23 -7.85 -8.99
N ASP A 166 14.16 -7.88 -7.66
CA ASP A 166 14.76 -8.89 -6.78
C ASP A 166 13.65 -9.70 -6.06
N PRO A 167 13.02 -10.67 -6.73
CA PRO A 167 11.96 -11.49 -6.14
C PRO A 167 12.46 -12.43 -5.04
N GLU A 168 13.74 -12.79 -5.00
CA GLU A 168 14.28 -13.65 -3.94
C GLU A 168 14.26 -12.94 -2.59
N SER A 169 14.67 -11.67 -2.55
CA SER A 169 14.60 -10.88 -1.32
C SER A 169 13.15 -10.68 -0.90
N VAL A 170 12.22 -10.48 -1.85
CA VAL A 170 10.77 -10.40 -1.55
C VAL A 170 10.28 -11.72 -0.94
N GLN A 171 10.63 -12.86 -1.55
CA GLN A 171 10.24 -14.17 -1.04
C GLN A 171 10.76 -14.39 0.38
N THR A 172 12.02 -14.07 0.64
CA THR A 172 12.63 -14.17 1.98
C THR A 172 11.86 -13.34 3.01
N ILE A 173 11.46 -12.11 2.67
CA ILE A 173 10.67 -11.24 3.55
C ILE A 173 9.26 -11.80 3.79
N TYR A 174 8.63 -12.36 2.76
CA TYR A 174 7.29 -12.95 2.89
C TYR A 174 7.32 -14.27 3.67
N GLU A 175 8.33 -15.11 3.50
CA GLU A 175 8.54 -16.30 4.34
C GLU A 175 8.74 -15.93 5.82
N ARG A 176 9.45 -14.82 6.10
CA ARG A 176 9.61 -14.31 7.46
C ARG A 176 8.28 -13.79 8.04
N ALA A 177 7.44 -13.14 7.24
CA ALA A 177 6.11 -12.71 7.65
C ALA A 177 5.19 -13.90 7.94
N ASP A 178 5.15 -14.89 7.05
CA ASP A 178 4.36 -16.12 7.21
C ASP A 178 4.79 -16.96 8.42
N ALA A 179 6.09 -17.08 8.66
CA ALA A 179 6.61 -17.77 9.83
C ALA A 179 6.21 -17.07 11.14
N ARG A 180 5.96 -15.77 11.10
CA ARG A 180 5.46 -15.00 12.24
C ARG A 180 3.95 -15.16 12.41
N ASN A 181 3.21 -14.90 11.36
CA ASN A 181 1.76 -15.03 11.31
C ASN A 181 1.31 -15.13 9.85
N SER A 182 0.69 -16.24 9.46
CA SER A 182 0.23 -16.51 8.10
C SER A 182 -0.90 -15.59 7.60
N GLU A 183 -1.49 -14.77 8.49
CA GLU A 183 -2.54 -13.80 8.16
C GLU A 183 -1.99 -12.40 7.84
N LEU A 184 -0.67 -12.17 7.98
CA LEU A 184 -0.06 -10.86 7.74
C LEU A 184 -0.11 -10.44 6.27
N LEU A 185 0.03 -11.40 5.37
CA LEU A 185 0.08 -11.17 3.93
C LEU A 185 -1.26 -11.52 3.28
N GLN A 186 -1.57 -10.80 2.21
CA GLN A 186 -2.82 -10.94 1.45
C GLN A 186 -2.55 -11.55 0.07
N SER A 187 -3.60 -11.99 -0.58
CA SER A 187 -3.61 -12.51 -1.94
C SER A 187 -2.80 -11.63 -2.93
N LYS A 188 -3.00 -10.31 -2.88
CA LYS A 188 -2.28 -9.35 -3.74
C LYS A 188 -0.76 -9.36 -3.53
N ASP A 189 -0.30 -9.64 -2.32
CA ASP A 189 1.14 -9.66 -2.01
C ASP A 189 1.82 -10.83 -2.73
N TYR A 190 1.23 -12.03 -2.67
CA TYR A 190 1.73 -13.19 -3.39
C TYR A 190 1.57 -13.08 -4.91
N ASN A 191 0.47 -12.48 -5.38
CA ASN A 191 0.33 -12.21 -6.81
C ASN A 191 1.44 -11.29 -7.33
N ALA A 192 1.77 -10.22 -6.60
CA ALA A 192 2.87 -9.32 -6.96
C ALA A 192 4.23 -10.04 -6.98
N LEU A 193 4.50 -10.94 -6.04
CA LEU A 193 5.70 -11.76 -6.03
C LEU A 193 5.76 -12.71 -7.25
N GLY A 194 4.64 -13.37 -7.57
CA GLY A 194 4.54 -14.25 -8.74
C GLY A 194 4.83 -13.50 -10.04
N VAL A 195 4.28 -12.29 -10.18
CA VAL A 195 4.57 -11.40 -11.32
C VAL A 195 6.07 -11.04 -11.37
N ALA A 196 6.70 -10.73 -10.24
CA ALA A 196 8.14 -10.45 -10.19
C ALA A 196 9.00 -11.65 -10.64
N TRP A 197 8.63 -12.89 -10.25
CA TRP A 197 9.28 -14.11 -10.74
C TRP A 197 9.11 -14.28 -12.25
N MET A 198 7.93 -13.95 -12.81
CA MET A 198 7.71 -13.97 -14.26
C MET A 198 8.55 -12.92 -15.01
N PHE A 199 8.75 -11.74 -14.41
CA PHE A 199 9.65 -10.72 -14.99
C PHE A 199 11.13 -11.18 -14.93
N LYS A 200 11.56 -11.79 -13.84
CA LYS A 200 12.92 -12.32 -13.71
C LYS A 200 13.21 -13.42 -14.74
N PHE A 201 12.24 -14.28 -15.01
CA PHE A 201 12.30 -15.24 -16.12
C PHE A 201 12.71 -14.58 -17.44
N ASN A 202 12.11 -13.44 -17.78
CA ASN A 202 12.40 -12.73 -19.02
C ASN A 202 13.80 -12.08 -19.04
N ALA A 203 14.42 -11.85 -17.87
CA ALA A 203 15.73 -11.20 -17.72
C ALA A 203 16.91 -12.18 -17.55
N LEU A 204 16.66 -13.47 -17.44
CA LEU A 204 17.63 -14.52 -17.07
C LEU A 204 18.69 -14.86 -18.12
N SER A 205 19.14 -13.92 -18.92
CA SER A 205 20.27 -14.21 -19.83
C SER A 205 21.67 -14.10 -19.19
N ALA A 206 21.81 -13.65 -17.92
CA ALA A 206 23.12 -13.26 -17.39
C ALA A 206 23.66 -14.02 -16.15
N ASP A 207 22.84 -14.41 -15.18
CA ASP A 207 23.38 -14.80 -13.86
C ASP A 207 23.48 -16.30 -13.55
N GLY A 208 22.83 -17.19 -14.31
CA GLY A 208 22.94 -18.66 -14.17
C GLY A 208 22.51 -19.26 -12.80
N LYS A 209 22.01 -18.46 -11.87
CA LYS A 209 21.63 -18.90 -10.53
C LYS A 209 20.31 -19.69 -10.51
N TYR A 210 19.38 -19.32 -11.37
CA TYR A 210 18.11 -20.01 -11.54
C TYR A 210 17.94 -20.50 -12.96
N SER A 211 17.36 -21.69 -13.13
CA SER A 211 16.90 -22.11 -14.44
C SER A 211 15.60 -21.35 -14.80
N VAL A 212 15.34 -21.27 -16.08
CA VAL A 212 14.08 -20.74 -16.63
C VAL A 212 12.86 -21.39 -15.95
N ASN A 213 12.94 -22.70 -15.70
CA ASN A 213 11.87 -23.47 -15.07
C ASN A 213 11.69 -23.10 -13.61
N ASP A 214 12.76 -22.85 -12.84
CA ASP A 214 12.65 -22.51 -11.42
C ASP A 214 11.88 -21.19 -11.20
N CYS A 215 12.12 -20.19 -12.05
CA CYS A 215 11.40 -18.93 -11.96
C CYS A 215 9.89 -19.08 -12.24
N VAL A 216 9.54 -19.92 -13.22
CA VAL A 216 8.12 -20.16 -13.56
C VAL A 216 7.47 -21.00 -12.46
N ASP A 217 8.17 -21.98 -11.88
CA ASP A 217 7.66 -22.77 -10.76
C ASP A 217 7.39 -21.89 -9.54
N ASN A 218 8.32 -21.04 -9.16
CA ASN A 218 8.12 -20.06 -8.08
C ASN A 218 6.95 -19.12 -8.35
N ALA A 219 6.77 -18.70 -9.61
CA ALA A 219 5.61 -17.86 -9.96
C ALA A 219 4.29 -18.62 -9.80
N ILE A 220 4.22 -19.88 -10.25
CA ILE A 220 3.05 -20.75 -10.10
C ILE A 220 2.70 -20.92 -8.62
N ASP A 221 3.68 -21.25 -7.78
CA ASP A 221 3.48 -21.43 -6.34
C ASP A 221 2.92 -20.15 -5.70
N CYS A 222 3.44 -18.98 -6.09
CA CYS A 222 2.96 -17.69 -5.62
C CYS A 222 1.51 -17.42 -6.05
N PHE A 223 1.16 -17.65 -7.32
CA PHE A 223 -0.21 -17.44 -7.80
C PHE A 223 -1.19 -18.42 -7.16
N GLN A 224 -0.80 -19.67 -6.97
CA GLN A 224 -1.62 -20.66 -6.25
C GLN A 224 -1.85 -20.24 -4.80
N LYS A 225 -0.82 -19.72 -4.11
CA LYS A 225 -0.98 -19.19 -2.76
C LYS A 225 -1.89 -17.98 -2.73
N ALA A 226 -1.80 -17.07 -3.71
CA ALA A 226 -2.71 -15.94 -3.86
C ALA A 226 -4.17 -16.41 -3.99
N ILE A 227 -4.43 -17.42 -4.81
CA ILE A 227 -5.77 -18.04 -5.01
C ILE A 227 -6.24 -18.76 -3.76
N GLN A 228 -5.35 -19.42 -3.03
CA GLN A 228 -5.70 -20.07 -1.76
C GLN A 228 -6.17 -19.06 -0.71
N LEU A 229 -5.57 -17.88 -0.67
CA LEU A 229 -5.96 -16.78 0.24
C LEU A 229 -7.23 -16.06 -0.21
N ASP A 230 -7.43 -15.95 -1.51
CA ASP A 230 -8.62 -15.33 -2.11
C ASP A 230 -8.95 -16.05 -3.43
N SER A 231 -9.88 -16.99 -3.38
CA SER A 231 -10.29 -17.78 -4.55
C SER A 231 -11.03 -16.96 -5.61
N ALA A 232 -11.49 -15.75 -5.27
CA ALA A 232 -12.16 -14.82 -6.20
C ALA A 232 -11.20 -13.76 -6.79
N TYR A 233 -9.89 -13.97 -6.68
CA TYR A 233 -8.91 -13.04 -7.21
C TYR A 233 -8.60 -13.33 -8.70
N ALA A 234 -9.37 -12.74 -9.61
CA ALA A 234 -9.28 -12.97 -11.05
C ALA A 234 -7.89 -12.75 -11.66
N ASP A 235 -7.15 -11.71 -11.20
CA ASP A 235 -5.77 -11.45 -11.67
C ASP A 235 -4.83 -12.63 -11.40
N ALA A 236 -4.94 -13.27 -10.23
CA ALA A 236 -4.09 -14.40 -9.89
C ALA A 236 -4.38 -15.61 -10.79
N HIS A 237 -5.64 -15.89 -11.09
CA HIS A 237 -6.03 -16.94 -12.04
C HIS A 237 -5.51 -16.63 -13.46
N CYS A 238 -5.63 -15.37 -13.92
CA CYS A 238 -5.11 -14.96 -15.22
C CYS A 238 -3.57 -15.10 -15.30
N ASN A 239 -2.86 -14.67 -14.25
CA ASN A 239 -1.41 -14.78 -14.19
C ASN A 239 -0.94 -16.24 -14.10
N LEU A 240 -1.66 -17.08 -13.36
CA LEU A 240 -1.43 -18.53 -13.29
C LEU A 240 -1.56 -19.17 -14.67
N GLY A 241 -2.61 -18.81 -15.44
CA GLY A 241 -2.77 -19.25 -16.81
C GLY A 241 -1.57 -18.90 -17.71
N SER A 242 -1.06 -17.68 -17.55
CA SER A 242 0.13 -17.20 -18.28
C SER A 242 1.39 -17.96 -17.88
N ALA A 243 1.54 -18.32 -16.61
CA ALA A 243 2.65 -19.14 -16.13
C ALA A 243 2.57 -20.57 -16.66
N PHE A 244 1.39 -21.19 -16.70
CA PHE A 244 1.19 -22.52 -17.29
C PHE A 244 1.52 -22.56 -18.80
N ILE A 245 1.25 -21.50 -19.55
CA ILE A 245 1.71 -21.39 -20.95
C ILE A 245 3.22 -21.51 -21.05
N ARG A 246 3.98 -20.86 -20.14
CA ARG A 246 5.45 -20.94 -20.14
C ARG A 246 5.98 -22.35 -19.86
N LYS A 247 5.18 -23.19 -19.19
CA LYS A 247 5.48 -24.61 -18.93
C LYS A 247 4.89 -25.56 -19.97
N ASP A 248 4.30 -25.07 -21.05
CA ASP A 248 3.58 -25.85 -22.06
C ASP A 248 2.40 -26.68 -21.47
N GLN A 249 1.88 -26.24 -20.32
CA GLN A 249 0.72 -26.83 -19.64
C GLN A 249 -0.58 -26.21 -20.19
N ILE A 250 -0.88 -26.52 -21.45
CA ILE A 250 -1.95 -25.88 -22.22
C ILE A 250 -3.35 -26.08 -21.57
N LYS A 251 -3.62 -27.27 -21.05
CA LYS A 251 -4.93 -27.58 -20.43
C LYS A 251 -5.14 -26.77 -19.16
N ASP A 252 -4.11 -26.68 -18.31
CA ASP A 252 -4.17 -25.96 -17.04
C ASP A 252 -4.30 -24.45 -17.27
N ALA A 253 -3.62 -23.94 -18.31
CA ALA A 253 -3.76 -22.56 -18.72
C ALA A 253 -5.19 -22.20 -19.15
N ILE A 254 -5.85 -23.07 -19.96
CA ILE A 254 -7.24 -22.86 -20.38
C ILE A 254 -8.17 -22.83 -19.15
N ILE A 255 -7.98 -23.74 -18.20
CA ILE A 255 -8.78 -23.79 -16.98
C ILE A 255 -8.61 -22.49 -16.19
N ALA A 256 -7.37 -22.06 -15.92
CA ALA A 256 -7.07 -20.87 -15.15
C ALA A 256 -7.65 -19.59 -15.79
N TYR A 257 -7.55 -19.43 -17.12
CA TYR A 257 -8.18 -18.30 -17.81
C TYR A 257 -9.72 -18.32 -17.72
N LYS A 258 -10.34 -19.50 -17.80
CA LYS A 258 -11.80 -19.60 -17.64
C LYS A 258 -12.23 -19.28 -16.23
N GLU A 259 -11.50 -19.74 -15.21
CA GLU A 259 -11.75 -19.36 -13.82
C GLU A 259 -11.64 -17.85 -13.59
N ALA A 260 -10.65 -17.19 -14.21
CA ALA A 260 -10.57 -15.73 -14.19
C ALA A 260 -11.80 -15.06 -14.79
N LEU A 261 -12.33 -15.58 -15.92
CA LEU A 261 -13.52 -15.06 -16.59
C LEU A 261 -14.84 -15.40 -15.88
N ASP A 262 -14.90 -16.52 -15.17
CA ASP A 262 -16.04 -16.86 -14.32
C ASP A 262 -16.15 -15.91 -13.10
N ILE A 263 -14.99 -15.42 -12.60
CA ILE A 263 -14.91 -14.46 -11.50
C ILE A 263 -15.22 -13.04 -12.02
N ASP A 264 -14.55 -12.60 -13.09
CA ASP A 264 -14.76 -11.29 -13.72
C ASP A 264 -14.98 -11.42 -15.22
N PRO A 265 -16.25 -11.48 -15.69
CA PRO A 265 -16.58 -11.56 -17.11
C PRO A 265 -16.16 -10.33 -17.93
N ASN A 266 -15.83 -9.20 -17.28
CA ASN A 266 -15.36 -7.98 -17.94
C ASN A 266 -13.82 -7.86 -17.95
N PHE A 267 -13.11 -8.88 -17.53
CA PHE A 267 -11.65 -8.90 -17.56
C PHE A 267 -11.16 -9.24 -18.98
N SER A 268 -10.79 -8.26 -19.75
CA SER A 268 -10.44 -8.41 -21.16
C SER A 268 -9.17 -9.24 -21.43
N GLN A 269 -8.18 -9.19 -20.53
CA GLN A 269 -6.89 -9.85 -20.72
C GLN A 269 -6.97 -11.38 -20.82
N PRO A 270 -7.74 -12.11 -19.98
CA PRO A 270 -7.91 -13.55 -20.14
C PRO A 270 -8.55 -13.94 -21.46
N TYR A 271 -9.52 -13.17 -21.98
CA TYR A 271 -10.09 -13.42 -23.31
C TYR A 271 -9.01 -13.35 -24.39
N PHE A 272 -8.21 -12.31 -24.38
CA PHE A 272 -7.12 -12.14 -25.34
C PHE A 272 -6.11 -13.29 -25.29
N ASN A 273 -5.65 -13.64 -24.08
CA ASN A 273 -4.68 -14.71 -23.88
C ASN A 273 -5.25 -16.09 -24.27
N LEU A 274 -6.51 -16.34 -23.91
CA LEU A 274 -7.23 -17.56 -24.31
C LEU A 274 -7.42 -17.62 -25.83
N GLY A 275 -7.73 -16.51 -26.49
CA GLY A 275 -7.84 -16.42 -27.94
C GLY A 275 -6.53 -16.78 -28.65
N ILE A 276 -5.39 -16.28 -28.17
CA ILE A 276 -4.06 -16.66 -28.69
C ILE A 276 -3.84 -18.16 -28.50
N LEU A 277 -4.11 -18.69 -27.33
CA LEU A 277 -3.90 -20.10 -27.00
C LEU A 277 -4.79 -21.02 -27.87
N LEU A 278 -6.06 -20.70 -28.02
CA LEU A 278 -7.01 -21.45 -28.84
C LEU A 278 -6.63 -21.44 -30.32
N ASN A 279 -6.19 -20.29 -30.84
CA ASN A 279 -5.65 -20.20 -32.20
C ASN A 279 -4.42 -21.12 -32.39
N ASN A 280 -3.52 -21.17 -31.44
CA ASN A 280 -2.29 -21.98 -31.53
C ASN A 280 -2.58 -23.49 -31.53
N ILE A 281 -3.69 -23.92 -30.88
CA ILE A 281 -4.13 -25.33 -30.89
C ILE A 281 -5.17 -25.63 -31.98
N GLY A 282 -5.41 -24.69 -32.89
CA GLY A 282 -6.27 -24.87 -34.09
C GLY A 282 -7.77 -24.71 -33.83
N LYS A 283 -8.19 -24.23 -32.66
CA LYS A 283 -9.59 -23.96 -32.31
C LYS A 283 -10.01 -22.57 -32.77
N ILE A 284 -10.09 -22.37 -34.10
CA ILE A 284 -10.20 -21.05 -34.71
C ILE A 284 -11.49 -20.32 -34.31
N ASP A 285 -12.65 -21.00 -34.35
CA ASP A 285 -13.93 -20.36 -34.02
C ASP A 285 -14.00 -19.89 -32.58
N GLU A 286 -13.47 -20.72 -31.64
CA GLU A 286 -13.38 -20.36 -30.23
C GLU A 286 -12.41 -19.17 -30.02
N ALA A 287 -11.30 -19.10 -30.79
CA ALA A 287 -10.35 -18.01 -30.72
C ALA A 287 -10.97 -16.68 -31.22
N ILE A 288 -11.74 -16.74 -32.34
CA ILE A 288 -12.46 -15.59 -32.85
C ILE A 288 -13.44 -15.04 -31.80
N ALA A 289 -14.23 -15.91 -31.17
CA ALA A 289 -15.16 -15.48 -30.11
C ALA A 289 -14.42 -14.80 -28.95
N CYS A 290 -13.29 -15.34 -28.53
CA CYS A 290 -12.48 -14.74 -27.47
C CYS A 290 -11.94 -13.36 -27.87
N PHE A 291 -11.40 -13.17 -29.07
CA PHE A 291 -10.94 -11.85 -29.51
C PHE A 291 -12.08 -10.84 -29.65
N GLN A 292 -13.26 -11.28 -30.08
CA GLN A 292 -14.46 -10.43 -30.15
C GLN A 292 -14.86 -9.95 -28.73
N SER A 293 -14.91 -10.85 -27.75
CA SER A 293 -15.19 -10.49 -26.35
C SER A 293 -14.15 -9.51 -25.80
N ALA A 294 -12.86 -9.72 -26.07
CA ALA A 294 -11.82 -8.79 -25.65
C ALA A 294 -11.99 -7.39 -26.24
N ILE A 295 -12.37 -7.30 -27.52
CA ILE A 295 -12.62 -6.03 -28.24
C ILE A 295 -13.92 -5.38 -27.76
N GLU A 296 -14.95 -6.15 -27.44
CA GLU A 296 -16.19 -5.62 -26.88
C GLU A 296 -15.95 -4.90 -25.55
N ILE A 297 -15.06 -5.43 -24.73
CA ILE A 297 -14.67 -4.83 -23.44
C ILE A 297 -13.70 -3.65 -23.65
N VAL A 298 -12.71 -3.80 -24.57
CA VAL A 298 -11.70 -2.79 -24.88
C VAL A 298 -11.70 -2.51 -26.38
N PRO A 299 -12.55 -1.59 -26.89
CA PRO A 299 -12.73 -1.37 -28.32
C PRO A 299 -11.48 -0.92 -29.09
N ASP A 300 -10.55 -0.24 -28.42
CA ASP A 300 -9.33 0.31 -29.02
C ASP A 300 -8.12 -0.64 -28.92
N TRP A 301 -8.33 -1.93 -28.61
CA TRP A 301 -7.23 -2.88 -28.46
C TRP A 301 -6.68 -3.34 -29.81
N VAL A 302 -5.63 -2.68 -30.25
CA VAL A 302 -5.03 -2.86 -31.59
C VAL A 302 -4.61 -4.30 -31.85
N GLU A 303 -3.94 -4.95 -30.90
CA GLU A 303 -3.46 -6.32 -31.06
C GLU A 303 -4.62 -7.32 -31.19
N ALA A 304 -5.70 -7.14 -30.43
CA ALA A 304 -6.88 -8.00 -30.53
C ALA A 304 -7.54 -7.87 -31.90
N HIS A 305 -7.69 -6.65 -32.44
CA HIS A 305 -8.15 -6.43 -33.79
C HIS A 305 -7.25 -7.06 -34.86
N GLN A 306 -5.93 -6.99 -34.70
CA GLN A 306 -4.98 -7.61 -35.64
C GLN A 306 -5.09 -9.13 -35.65
N TYR A 307 -5.21 -9.77 -34.47
CA TYR A 307 -5.42 -11.22 -34.40
C TYR A 307 -6.74 -11.63 -35.03
N LEU A 308 -7.84 -10.95 -34.68
CA LEU A 308 -9.17 -11.21 -35.27
C LEU A 308 -9.15 -11.06 -36.78
N GLY A 309 -8.60 -9.96 -37.32
CA GLY A 309 -8.50 -9.72 -38.75
C GLY A 309 -7.70 -10.80 -39.50
N LYS A 310 -6.61 -11.28 -38.92
CA LYS A 310 -5.82 -12.40 -39.50
C LYS A 310 -6.59 -13.72 -39.55
N LEU A 311 -7.43 -14.00 -38.52
CA LEU A 311 -8.22 -15.23 -38.49
C LEU A 311 -9.36 -15.18 -39.55
N LEU A 312 -10.10 -14.07 -39.61
CA LEU A 312 -11.18 -13.88 -40.58
C LEU A 312 -10.70 -13.89 -42.04
N SER A 313 -9.47 -13.48 -42.31
CA SER A 313 -8.90 -13.50 -43.66
C SER A 313 -8.37 -14.88 -44.10
N ARG A 314 -8.30 -15.87 -43.22
CA ARG A 314 -7.92 -17.26 -43.59
C ARG A 314 -9.10 -18.08 -44.09
N ASP A 315 -10.33 -17.70 -43.76
CA ASP A 315 -11.54 -18.41 -44.13
C ASP A 315 -12.19 -17.83 -45.40
N SER A 316 -11.59 -16.78 -45.97
CA SER A 316 -11.99 -16.17 -47.26
C SER A 316 -11.01 -16.53 -48.37
#